data_500d3019fe3ba3bd22ca9ce1381c2136
#
_entry.id   500d3019fe3ba3bd22ca9ce1381c2136
#
_cell.length_a   1.000
_cell.length_b   1.000
_cell.length_c   1.000
_cell.angle_alpha   90.00
_cell.angle_beta   90.00
_cell.angle_gamma   90.00
#
_symmetry.space_group_name_H-M   'P 1'
#
loop_
_entity.id
_entity.type
_entity.pdbx_description
1 polymer ?
#
loop_
_entity_poly.entity_id
_entity_poly.type
_entity_poly.pdbx_seq_one_letter_code
_entity_poly.pdbx_strand_id
1 'polypeptide(L)'
;MIKTIYFAGGCFWGTEHYLRQFDGVLETVAGYANGNIPDPNYEEVYTDTTGYVECVKVTYDPEIITLQALCRLFFRSIDPHMINRQGNDIGTRYRTGIYWSDKEDKADIEMIFNEMQNRAPLPIVVEKKPLECFYPAEDYHQDYLIRNPEGYCHLSPTIIKAARRYTETLRSLRAYSDEEKKEILPRFFKTGKGQYGEGDRFMGVTVPNTRKVAKSAAGLSSD
;
A
#
# COMPACT_ATOMS: atom_id res chain seq x y z
N MET A 1 15.12 14.18 1.24
CA MET A 1 15.66 13.27 2.32
C MET A 1 14.82 12.00 2.29
N ILE A 2 15.45 10.84 2.27
CA ILE A 2 14.76 9.52 2.28
C ILE A 2 14.00 9.34 3.60
N LYS A 3 12.80 8.79 3.53
CA LYS A 3 11.90 8.57 4.67
C LYS A 3 11.54 7.10 4.83
N THR A 4 10.99 6.77 5.99
CA THR A 4 10.55 5.40 6.34
C THR A 4 9.16 5.43 6.95
N ILE A 5 8.31 4.47 6.54
CA ILE A 5 6.95 4.25 7.06
C ILE A 5 6.70 2.74 7.18
N TYR A 6 5.75 2.32 8.00
CA TYR A 6 5.46 0.93 8.29
C TYR A 6 3.99 0.61 8.01
N PHE A 7 3.73 -0.42 7.19
CA PHE A 7 2.39 -0.83 6.78
C PHE A 7 2.10 -2.27 7.20
N ALA A 8 1.07 -2.45 7.99
CA ALA A 8 0.49 -3.75 8.32
C ALA A 8 -0.77 -3.96 7.48
N GLY A 9 -0.75 -4.87 6.53
CA GLY A 9 -1.80 -5.06 5.53
C GLY A 9 -2.29 -6.50 5.40
N GLY A 10 -2.35 -7.27 6.49
CA GLY A 10 -2.52 -8.71 6.47
C GLY A 10 -1.18 -9.40 6.27
N CYS A 11 -1.14 -10.53 5.56
CA CYS A 11 0.11 -11.23 5.28
C CYS A 11 1.15 -10.31 4.62
N PHE A 12 2.32 -10.21 5.23
CA PHE A 12 3.39 -9.32 4.76
C PHE A 12 3.95 -9.71 3.41
N TRP A 13 3.89 -10.97 2.95
CA TRP A 13 4.33 -11.35 1.60
C TRP A 13 3.60 -10.59 0.50
N GLY A 14 2.26 -10.55 0.58
CA GLY A 14 1.44 -9.81 -0.37
C GLY A 14 1.61 -8.31 -0.23
N THR A 15 1.64 -7.81 1.01
CA THR A 15 1.81 -6.39 1.32
C THR A 15 3.16 -5.87 0.81
N GLU A 16 4.26 -6.61 1.05
CA GLU A 16 5.59 -6.29 0.53
C GLU A 16 5.61 -6.28 -0.99
N HIS A 17 5.13 -7.37 -1.61
CA HIS A 17 5.10 -7.50 -3.06
C HIS A 17 4.29 -6.39 -3.74
N TYR A 18 3.21 -5.93 -3.11
CA TYR A 18 2.39 -4.82 -3.60
C TYR A 18 3.11 -3.48 -3.50
N LEU A 19 3.64 -3.16 -2.31
CA LEU A 19 4.22 -1.83 -2.05
C LEU A 19 5.49 -1.57 -2.87
N ARG A 20 6.30 -2.59 -3.13
CA ARG A 20 7.49 -2.44 -3.97
C ARG A 20 7.22 -2.24 -5.47
N GLN A 21 5.96 -2.31 -5.92
CA GLN A 21 5.61 -1.98 -7.31
C GLN A 21 5.70 -0.48 -7.61
N PHE A 22 5.74 0.37 -6.58
CA PHE A 22 5.65 1.82 -6.78
C PHE A 22 7.02 2.48 -6.92
N ASP A 23 7.17 3.32 -7.96
CA ASP A 23 8.34 4.17 -8.09
C ASP A 23 8.47 5.08 -6.87
N GLY A 24 9.69 5.23 -6.37
CA GLY A 24 9.96 5.98 -5.17
C GLY A 24 10.03 5.10 -3.92
N VAL A 25 9.51 3.87 -3.94
CA VAL A 25 9.83 2.85 -2.93
C VAL A 25 11.21 2.29 -3.25
N LEU A 26 12.16 2.50 -2.33
CA LEU A 26 13.56 2.15 -2.52
C LEU A 26 13.89 0.79 -1.91
N GLU A 27 13.25 0.46 -0.77
CA GLU A 27 13.47 -0.77 -0.03
C GLU A 27 12.19 -1.17 0.70
N THR A 28 11.95 -2.47 0.80
CA THR A 28 10.92 -3.06 1.65
C THR A 28 11.56 -4.14 2.52
N VAL A 29 11.15 -4.22 3.79
CA VAL A 29 11.56 -5.26 4.73
C VAL A 29 10.32 -5.81 5.41
N ALA A 30 10.04 -7.10 5.22
CA ALA A 30 9.02 -7.81 5.97
C ALA A 30 9.46 -7.99 7.43
N GLY A 31 8.53 -7.84 8.37
CA GLY A 31 8.87 -7.95 9.79
C GLY A 31 7.66 -7.92 10.71
N TYR A 32 7.93 -7.77 11.98
CA TYR A 32 6.97 -7.78 13.06
C TYR A 32 6.99 -6.46 13.80
N ALA A 33 5.82 -5.84 13.99
CA ALA A 33 5.71 -4.53 14.62
C ALA A 33 4.83 -4.55 15.89
N ASN A 34 5.17 -3.69 16.84
CA ASN A 34 4.35 -3.33 18.00
C ASN A 34 3.89 -4.50 18.89
N GLY A 35 4.76 -5.47 19.11
CA GLY A 35 4.53 -6.57 20.04
C GLY A 35 5.17 -6.35 21.42
N ASN A 36 5.07 -7.34 22.27
CA ASN A 36 5.40 -7.23 23.72
C ASN A 36 6.57 -8.11 24.19
N ILE A 37 7.24 -8.82 23.29
CA ILE A 37 8.46 -9.58 23.57
C ILE A 37 9.62 -9.08 22.71
N PRO A 38 10.87 -9.12 23.18
CA PRO A 38 12.02 -8.76 22.35
C PRO A 38 12.35 -9.87 21.35
N ASP A 39 12.85 -9.48 20.18
CA ASP A 39 13.42 -10.36 19.17
C ASP A 39 12.56 -11.59 18.82
N PRO A 40 11.28 -11.39 18.39
CA PRO A 40 10.37 -12.49 18.14
C PRO A 40 10.77 -13.26 16.86
N ASN A 41 10.49 -14.56 16.86
CA ASN A 41 10.50 -15.36 15.63
C ASN A 41 9.08 -15.58 15.10
N TYR A 42 8.98 -16.13 13.86
CA TYR A 42 7.69 -16.37 13.21
C TYR A 42 6.75 -17.27 14.03
N GLU A 43 7.28 -18.35 14.64
CA GLU A 43 6.48 -19.31 15.38
C GLU A 43 5.83 -18.64 16.61
N GLU A 44 6.55 -17.76 17.30
CA GLU A 44 6.03 -16.99 18.44
C GLU A 44 4.94 -16.01 17.98
N VAL A 45 5.16 -15.27 16.89
CA VAL A 45 4.16 -14.34 16.33
C VAL A 45 2.93 -15.11 15.85
N TYR A 46 3.12 -16.30 15.29
CA TYR A 46 2.02 -17.15 14.79
C TYR A 46 1.05 -17.58 15.88
N THR A 47 1.47 -17.60 17.15
CA THR A 47 0.59 -17.92 18.29
C THR A 47 -0.50 -16.89 18.54
N ASP A 48 -0.42 -15.69 17.96
CA ASP A 48 -1.30 -14.52 18.24
C ASP A 48 -1.25 -14.04 19.72
N THR A 49 -0.26 -14.47 20.52
CA THR A 49 -0.14 -14.09 21.94
C THR A 49 0.88 -12.99 22.21
N THR A 50 1.75 -12.69 21.24
CA THR A 50 2.85 -11.73 21.38
C THR A 50 2.44 -10.29 21.07
N GLY A 51 1.21 -10.07 20.61
CA GLY A 51 0.73 -8.75 20.22
C GLY A 51 1.36 -8.19 18.94
N TYR A 52 2.33 -8.89 18.33
CA TYR A 52 2.91 -8.46 17.05
C TYR A 52 1.93 -8.50 15.91
N VAL A 53 2.20 -7.64 14.92
CA VAL A 53 1.52 -7.64 13.64
C VAL A 53 2.54 -7.87 12.52
N GLU A 54 2.17 -8.66 11.51
CA GLU A 54 2.92 -8.74 10.27
C GLU A 54 2.93 -7.37 9.59
N CYS A 55 4.11 -6.85 9.33
CA CYS A 55 4.31 -5.48 8.90
C CYS A 55 5.43 -5.37 7.86
N VAL A 56 5.32 -4.40 6.97
CA VAL A 56 6.36 -4.08 5.99
C VAL A 56 6.91 -2.70 6.30
N LYS A 57 8.21 -2.63 6.60
CA LYS A 57 8.97 -1.37 6.62
C LYS A 57 9.19 -0.95 5.18
N VAL A 58 8.85 0.29 4.84
CA VAL A 58 9.02 0.89 3.52
C VAL A 58 9.94 2.09 3.62
N THR A 59 11.09 2.01 2.95
CA THR A 59 11.99 3.14 2.74
C THR A 59 11.67 3.78 1.40
N TYR A 60 11.40 5.08 1.35
CA TYR A 60 10.93 5.74 0.14
C TYR A 60 11.53 7.14 -0.06
N ASP A 61 11.53 7.59 -1.31
CA ASP A 61 11.90 8.96 -1.70
C ASP A 61 10.64 9.83 -1.81
N PRO A 62 10.43 10.78 -0.90
CA PRO A 62 9.24 11.65 -0.89
C PRO A 62 9.17 12.60 -2.08
N GLU A 63 10.24 12.82 -2.83
CA GLU A 63 10.24 13.60 -4.06
C GLU A 63 9.69 12.82 -5.26
N ILE A 64 9.65 11.47 -5.16
CA ILE A 64 9.10 10.59 -6.19
C ILE A 64 7.69 10.14 -5.82
N ILE A 65 7.48 9.74 -4.56
CA ILE A 65 6.19 9.31 -4.03
C ILE A 65 5.96 9.89 -2.64
N THR A 66 4.88 10.63 -2.46
CA THR A 66 4.57 11.24 -1.17
C THR A 66 4.00 10.22 -0.18
N LEU A 67 4.12 10.50 1.14
CA LEU A 67 3.49 9.67 2.18
C LEU A 67 1.98 9.53 1.97
N GLN A 68 1.31 10.62 1.62
CA GLN A 68 -0.13 10.60 1.35
C GLN A 68 -0.49 9.67 0.18
N ALA A 69 0.33 9.64 -0.88
CA ALA A 69 0.13 8.73 -2.00
C ALA A 69 0.33 7.26 -1.57
N LEU A 70 1.40 6.97 -0.81
CA LEU A 70 1.64 5.63 -0.27
C LEU A 70 0.50 5.16 0.62
N CYS A 71 0.00 6.01 1.53
CA CYS A 71 -1.14 5.68 2.39
C CYS A 71 -2.40 5.38 1.56
N ARG A 72 -2.73 6.19 0.55
CA ARG A 72 -3.88 5.92 -0.33
C ARG A 72 -3.73 4.62 -1.10
N LEU A 73 -2.52 4.32 -1.60
CA LEU A 73 -2.24 3.07 -2.30
C LEU A 73 -2.35 1.88 -1.35
N PHE A 74 -1.85 2.00 -0.12
CA PHE A 74 -2.00 0.97 0.91
C PHE A 74 -3.49 0.66 1.19
N PHE A 75 -4.33 1.67 1.38
CA PHE A 75 -5.77 1.47 1.57
C PHE A 75 -6.46 0.73 0.41
N ARG A 76 -5.87 0.72 -0.79
CA ARG A 76 -6.39 -0.07 -1.93
C ARG A 76 -6.11 -1.56 -1.81
N SER A 77 -5.10 -1.93 -1.06
CA SER A 77 -4.68 -3.33 -0.92
C SER A 77 -5.38 -4.04 0.24
N ILE A 78 -6.11 -3.32 1.09
CA ILE A 78 -6.75 -3.87 2.28
C ILE A 78 -8.27 -3.68 2.26
N ASP A 79 -8.98 -4.47 3.07
CA ASP A 79 -10.32 -4.12 3.54
C ASP A 79 -10.18 -3.39 4.88
N PRO A 80 -10.47 -2.08 4.94
CA PRO A 80 -10.25 -1.27 6.13
C PRO A 80 -11.27 -1.52 7.25
N HIS A 81 -12.26 -2.39 7.05
CA HIS A 81 -13.33 -2.71 7.99
C HIS A 81 -13.15 -4.07 8.68
N MET A 82 -12.18 -4.87 8.22
CA MET A 82 -11.93 -6.20 8.77
C MET A 82 -11.05 -6.14 10.03
N ILE A 83 -11.59 -6.62 11.14
CA ILE A 83 -10.88 -6.72 12.42
C ILE A 83 -10.07 -8.03 12.43
N ASN A 84 -8.76 -7.93 12.72
CA ASN A 84 -7.85 -9.06 12.86
C ASN A 84 -7.90 -10.05 11.69
N ARG A 85 -8.09 -9.52 10.47
CA ARG A 85 -8.23 -10.36 9.28
C ARG A 85 -7.98 -9.56 8.00
N GLN A 86 -7.40 -10.23 6.99
CA GLN A 86 -7.42 -9.79 5.60
C GLN A 86 -7.63 -10.99 4.67
N GLY A 87 -8.72 -10.97 3.90
CA GLY A 87 -9.08 -12.11 3.05
C GLY A 87 -9.27 -13.39 3.87
N ASN A 88 -8.48 -14.42 3.57
CA ASN A 88 -8.50 -15.72 4.26
C ASN A 88 -7.57 -15.77 5.48
N ASP A 89 -6.69 -14.79 5.64
CA ASP A 89 -5.76 -14.71 6.76
C ASP A 89 -6.47 -14.18 8.01
N ILE A 90 -6.64 -15.02 9.02
CA ILE A 90 -7.36 -14.73 10.25
C ILE A 90 -6.39 -14.84 11.44
N GLY A 91 -6.36 -13.80 12.28
CA GLY A 91 -5.53 -13.72 13.47
C GLY A 91 -5.16 -12.27 13.78
N THR A 92 -4.77 -12.01 15.04
CA THR A 92 -4.39 -10.64 15.47
C THR A 92 -3.14 -10.15 14.75
N ARG A 93 -2.28 -11.05 14.31
CA ARG A 93 -1.09 -10.74 13.50
C ARG A 93 -1.41 -10.18 12.12
N TYR A 94 -2.64 -10.38 11.60
CA TYR A 94 -3.10 -9.88 10.31
C TYR A 94 -3.98 -8.62 10.40
N ARG A 95 -4.02 -7.97 11.58
CA ARG A 95 -4.70 -6.67 11.70
C ARG A 95 -3.99 -5.61 10.84
N THR A 96 -4.74 -4.62 10.43
CA THR A 96 -4.22 -3.58 9.56
C THR A 96 -3.78 -2.36 10.33
N GLY A 97 -2.73 -1.67 9.83
CA GLY A 97 -2.20 -0.48 10.49
C GLY A 97 -1.21 0.31 9.64
N ILE A 98 -1.05 1.58 10.01
CA ILE A 98 0.02 2.46 9.55
C ILE A 98 0.74 2.99 10.78
N TYR A 99 2.05 2.72 10.85
CA TYR A 99 2.87 3.11 11.99
C TYR A 99 4.02 4.01 11.53
N TRP A 100 4.32 5.03 12.32
CA TRP A 100 5.37 6.03 12.00
C TRP A 100 6.39 6.14 13.11
N SER A 101 7.64 6.36 12.74
CA SER A 101 8.75 6.68 13.65
C SER A 101 9.03 8.19 13.68
N ASP A 102 8.70 8.91 12.59
CA ASP A 102 8.81 10.36 12.51
C ASP A 102 7.49 11.03 12.92
N LYS A 103 7.53 11.88 13.94
CA LYS A 103 6.34 12.58 14.45
C LYS A 103 5.72 13.54 13.43
N GLU A 104 6.50 14.02 12.45
CA GLU A 104 6.02 14.90 11.39
C GLU A 104 5.02 14.19 10.46
N ASP A 105 5.15 12.88 10.30
CA ASP A 105 4.28 12.08 9.42
C ASP A 105 2.85 11.93 9.96
N LYS A 106 2.64 12.19 11.28
CA LYS A 106 1.35 12.04 11.94
C LYS A 106 0.24 12.84 11.26
N ALA A 107 0.51 14.11 10.93
CA ALA A 107 -0.50 15.01 10.37
C ALA A 107 -1.00 14.52 9.00
N ASP A 108 -0.09 14.06 8.16
CA ASP A 108 -0.40 13.50 6.84
C ASP A 108 -1.22 12.20 6.95
N ILE A 109 -0.84 11.33 7.87
CA ILE A 109 -1.56 10.08 8.13
C ILE A 109 -2.97 10.37 8.61
N GLU A 110 -3.15 11.27 9.58
CA GLU A 110 -4.47 11.65 10.08
C GLU A 110 -5.34 12.28 8.99
N MET A 111 -4.78 13.12 8.14
CA MET A 111 -5.48 13.68 6.99
C MET A 111 -6.03 12.58 6.06
N ILE A 112 -5.20 11.58 5.74
CA ILE A 112 -5.61 10.46 4.88
C ILE A 112 -6.68 9.60 5.58
N PHE A 113 -6.54 9.31 6.87
CA PHE A 113 -7.57 8.57 7.61
C PHE A 113 -8.91 9.29 7.61
N ASN A 114 -8.92 10.61 7.80
CA ASN A 114 -10.14 11.42 7.71
C ASN A 114 -10.74 11.38 6.29
N GLU A 115 -9.90 11.48 5.24
CA GLU A 115 -10.32 11.33 3.85
C GLU A 115 -10.96 9.96 3.61
N MET A 116 -10.33 8.89 4.09
CA MET A 116 -10.83 7.53 3.92
C MET A 116 -12.12 7.31 4.72
N GLN A 117 -12.17 7.75 5.98
CA GLN A 117 -13.38 7.62 6.81
C GLN A 117 -14.58 8.37 6.22
N ASN A 118 -14.38 9.56 5.67
CA ASN A 118 -15.45 10.33 5.02
C ASN A 118 -16.04 9.67 3.79
N ARG A 119 -15.28 8.76 3.17
CA ARG A 119 -15.73 7.97 2.00
C ARG A 119 -16.26 6.60 2.40
N ALA A 120 -15.95 6.12 3.61
CA ALA A 120 -16.31 4.80 4.09
C ALA A 120 -17.78 4.71 4.51
N PRO A 121 -18.50 3.63 4.11
CA PRO A 121 -19.85 3.39 4.61
C PRO A 121 -19.85 2.90 6.06
N LEU A 122 -18.72 2.38 6.55
CA LEU A 122 -18.54 1.79 7.88
C LEU A 122 -17.29 2.39 8.56
N PRO A 123 -17.17 2.25 9.89
CA PRO A 123 -15.95 2.66 10.59
C PRO A 123 -14.71 1.95 10.07
N ILE A 124 -13.62 2.70 9.87
CA ILE A 124 -12.31 2.17 9.55
C ILE A 124 -11.66 1.65 10.84
N VAL A 125 -11.20 0.40 10.83
CA VAL A 125 -10.56 -0.26 11.97
C VAL A 125 -9.03 -0.37 11.82
N VAL A 126 -8.46 0.25 10.81
CA VAL A 126 -7.01 0.32 10.58
C VAL A 126 -6.35 1.08 11.72
N GLU A 127 -5.34 0.49 12.35
CA GLU A 127 -4.56 1.15 13.40
C GLU A 127 -3.78 2.34 12.83
N LYS A 128 -3.69 3.44 13.59
CA LYS A 128 -2.82 4.58 13.31
C LYS A 128 -2.14 4.99 14.60
N LYS A 129 -0.88 4.64 14.75
CA LYS A 129 -0.12 4.93 15.98
C LYS A 129 1.38 5.03 15.72
N PRO A 130 2.16 5.63 16.63
CA PRO A 130 3.61 5.56 16.57
C PRO A 130 4.10 4.11 16.52
N LEU A 131 5.22 3.90 15.85
CA LEU A 131 5.95 2.65 15.94
C LEU A 131 6.58 2.54 17.33
N GLU A 132 6.32 1.43 18.03
CA GLU A 132 6.93 1.12 19.32
C GLU A 132 8.19 0.26 19.15
N CYS A 133 8.12 -0.76 18.30
CA CYS A 133 9.24 -1.61 17.92
C CYS A 133 9.00 -2.24 16.54
N PHE A 134 10.09 -2.63 15.87
CA PHE A 134 10.07 -3.40 14.63
C PHE A 134 11.25 -4.34 14.59
N TYR A 135 10.98 -5.60 14.31
CA TYR A 135 11.98 -6.64 14.11
C TYR A 135 11.83 -7.19 12.69
N PRO A 136 12.90 -7.21 11.88
CA PRO A 136 12.87 -7.89 10.58
C PRO A 136 12.49 -9.35 10.76
N ALA A 137 11.63 -9.85 9.89
CA ALA A 137 11.36 -11.28 9.82
C ALA A 137 12.54 -12.02 9.21
N GLU A 138 12.53 -13.33 9.37
CA GLU A 138 13.58 -14.23 8.91
C GLU A 138 13.81 -14.11 7.40
N ASP A 139 15.03 -14.41 6.93
CA ASP A 139 15.45 -14.23 5.54
C ASP A 139 14.54 -14.93 4.52
N TYR A 140 13.94 -16.07 4.89
CA TYR A 140 13.03 -16.78 3.99
C TYR A 140 11.70 -16.06 3.76
N HIS A 141 11.34 -15.09 4.59
CA HIS A 141 10.17 -14.23 4.39
C HIS A 141 10.45 -13.01 3.52
N GLN A 142 11.70 -12.58 3.42
CA GLN A 142 12.06 -11.41 2.61
C GLN A 142 11.93 -11.73 1.13
N ASP A 143 11.31 -10.83 0.37
CA ASP A 143 11.12 -10.98 -1.09
C ASP A 143 10.42 -12.30 -1.48
N TYR A 144 9.56 -12.83 -0.59
CA TYR A 144 9.00 -14.17 -0.74
C TYR A 144 8.34 -14.40 -2.11
N LEU A 145 7.47 -13.48 -2.56
CA LEU A 145 6.75 -13.62 -3.83
C LEU A 145 7.62 -13.30 -5.07
N ILE A 146 8.83 -12.78 -4.89
CA ILE A 146 9.83 -12.69 -5.97
C ILE A 146 10.54 -14.02 -6.15
N ARG A 147 10.92 -14.65 -5.04
CA ARG A 147 11.57 -15.96 -5.05
C ARG A 147 10.58 -17.10 -5.34
N ASN A 148 9.31 -16.91 -4.99
CA ASN A 148 8.23 -17.89 -5.16
C ASN A 148 7.03 -17.24 -5.87
N PRO A 149 7.09 -17.03 -7.21
CA PRO A 149 6.03 -16.33 -7.95
C PRO A 149 4.65 -17.00 -7.88
N GLU A 150 4.61 -18.32 -7.66
CA GLU A 150 3.40 -19.13 -7.48
C GLU A 150 3.02 -19.31 -6.00
N GLY A 151 3.74 -18.64 -5.10
CA GLY A 151 3.50 -18.70 -3.66
C GLY A 151 2.17 -18.07 -3.26
N TYR A 152 1.75 -18.35 -2.03
CA TYR A 152 0.52 -17.79 -1.47
C TYR A 152 0.56 -16.25 -1.42
N CYS A 153 -0.48 -15.63 -1.96
CA CYS A 153 -0.72 -14.19 -1.87
C CYS A 153 -2.19 -13.94 -1.55
N HIS A 154 -2.49 -13.21 -0.45
CA HIS A 154 -3.86 -12.83 -0.11
C HIS A 154 -4.39 -11.73 -1.05
N LEU A 155 -3.50 -11.00 -1.74
CA LEU A 155 -3.88 -9.98 -2.71
C LEU A 155 -4.20 -10.60 -4.07
N SER A 156 -5.27 -10.13 -4.69
CA SER A 156 -5.64 -10.61 -6.02
C SER A 156 -4.59 -10.20 -7.07
N PRO A 157 -4.35 -11.04 -8.09
CA PRO A 157 -3.47 -10.65 -9.22
C PRO A 157 -3.90 -9.34 -9.90
N THR A 158 -5.19 -9.01 -9.83
CA THR A 158 -5.74 -7.78 -10.40
C THR A 158 -5.19 -6.54 -9.71
N ILE A 159 -5.07 -6.56 -8.37
CA ILE A 159 -4.56 -5.40 -7.61
C ILE A 159 -3.07 -5.20 -7.86
N ILE A 160 -2.29 -6.29 -7.97
CA ILE A 160 -0.86 -6.22 -8.30
C ILE A 160 -0.66 -5.66 -9.71
N LYS A 161 -1.46 -6.13 -10.70
CA LYS A 161 -1.43 -5.58 -12.06
C LYS A 161 -1.81 -4.10 -12.10
N ALA A 162 -2.79 -3.69 -11.29
CA ALA A 162 -3.18 -2.29 -11.17
C ALA A 162 -2.05 -1.42 -10.60
N ALA A 163 -1.33 -1.89 -9.60
CA ALA A 163 -0.17 -1.21 -9.04
C ALA A 163 0.94 -0.98 -10.09
N ARG A 164 1.29 -2.03 -10.85
CA ARG A 164 2.27 -1.93 -11.94
C ARG A 164 1.85 -0.92 -13.02
N ARG A 165 0.58 -0.98 -13.46
CA ARG A 165 0.04 -0.02 -14.43
C ARG A 165 0.05 1.42 -13.91
N TYR A 166 -0.24 1.61 -12.62
CA TYR A 166 -0.16 2.94 -12.01
C TYR A 166 1.25 3.49 -12.12
N THR A 167 2.26 2.71 -11.75
CA THR A 167 3.68 3.09 -11.86
C THR A 167 4.09 3.37 -13.31
N GLU A 168 3.75 2.49 -14.26
CA GLU A 168 4.04 2.69 -15.68
C GLU A 168 3.41 3.98 -16.22
N THR A 169 2.17 4.26 -15.78
CA THR A 169 1.48 5.50 -16.15
C THR A 169 2.19 6.73 -15.59
N LEU A 170 2.56 6.73 -14.30
CA LEU A 170 3.31 7.84 -13.73
C LEU A 170 4.64 8.08 -14.44
N ARG A 171 5.35 7.01 -14.83
CA ARG A 171 6.57 7.11 -15.64
C ARG A 171 6.30 7.79 -16.98
N SER A 172 5.21 7.42 -17.65
CA SER A 172 4.84 8.05 -18.94
C SER A 172 4.48 9.52 -18.80
N LEU A 173 4.00 9.94 -17.63
CA LEU A 173 3.64 11.33 -17.34
C LEU A 173 4.83 12.21 -16.92
N ARG A 174 6.00 11.62 -16.67
CA ARG A 174 7.20 12.42 -16.32
C ARG A 174 7.64 13.38 -17.42
N ALA A 175 7.28 13.12 -18.68
CA ALA A 175 7.57 13.97 -19.82
C ALA A 175 6.67 15.21 -19.91
N TYR A 176 5.62 15.32 -19.10
CA TYR A 176 4.64 16.41 -19.12
C TYR A 176 4.96 17.45 -18.05
N SER A 177 4.62 18.73 -18.34
CA SER A 177 4.68 19.82 -17.37
C SER A 177 3.72 19.58 -16.18
N ASP A 178 3.92 20.31 -15.09
CA ASP A 178 3.05 20.17 -13.91
C ASP A 178 1.62 20.66 -14.18
N GLU A 179 1.43 21.61 -15.10
CA GLU A 179 0.12 22.06 -15.57
C GLU A 179 -0.61 20.96 -16.33
N GLU A 180 0.06 20.32 -17.28
CA GLU A 180 -0.49 19.19 -18.04
C GLU A 180 -0.83 18.01 -17.13
N LYS A 181 0.04 17.71 -16.13
CA LYS A 181 -0.24 16.70 -15.12
C LYS A 181 -1.49 16.99 -14.31
N LYS A 182 -1.75 18.25 -13.92
CA LYS A 182 -2.98 18.65 -13.22
C LYS A 182 -4.25 18.35 -14.00
N GLU A 183 -4.22 18.44 -15.33
CA GLU A 183 -5.36 18.09 -16.18
C GLU A 183 -5.49 16.57 -16.37
N ILE A 184 -4.37 15.88 -16.48
CA ILE A 184 -4.31 14.45 -16.81
C ILE A 184 -4.58 13.60 -15.56
N LEU A 185 -3.92 13.88 -14.43
CA LEU A 185 -4.00 13.09 -13.21
C LEU A 185 -5.44 12.87 -12.67
N PRO A 186 -6.36 13.85 -12.66
CA PRO A 186 -7.73 13.61 -12.21
C PRO A 186 -8.48 12.58 -13.04
N ARG A 187 -8.12 12.40 -14.31
CA ARG A 187 -8.71 11.37 -15.17
C ARG A 187 -8.23 9.97 -14.83
N PHE A 188 -7.03 9.84 -14.26
CA PHE A 188 -6.47 8.58 -13.80
C PHE A 188 -7.05 8.12 -12.45
N PHE A 189 -7.50 9.06 -11.63
CA PHE A 189 -8.02 8.79 -10.29
C PHE A 189 -9.55 8.62 -10.24
N LYS A 190 -10.24 8.60 -11.38
CA LYS A 190 -11.68 8.37 -11.44
C LYS A 190 -11.99 6.87 -11.51
N THR A 191 -12.60 6.37 -10.45
CA THR A 191 -13.32 5.08 -10.31
C THR A 191 -12.58 3.80 -10.73
N GLY A 192 -12.13 3.03 -9.77
CA GLY A 192 -11.70 1.62 -9.92
C GLY A 192 -12.21 0.77 -8.77
N LYS A 193 -12.52 -0.50 -9.03
CA LYS A 193 -12.80 -1.48 -8.00
C LYS A 193 -11.47 -1.85 -7.31
N GLY A 194 -11.41 -1.77 -5.99
CA GLY A 194 -10.30 -2.32 -5.21
C GLY A 194 -10.40 -3.84 -5.07
N GLN A 195 -9.68 -4.42 -4.12
CA GLN A 195 -9.59 -5.87 -3.94
C GLN A 195 -10.92 -6.53 -3.56
N TYR A 196 -11.79 -5.83 -2.85
CA TYR A 196 -12.96 -6.39 -2.17
C TYR A 196 -14.32 -5.99 -2.76
N GLY A 197 -14.38 -5.53 -4.04
CA GLY A 197 -15.63 -5.37 -4.79
C GLY A 197 -16.29 -3.98 -4.76
N GLU A 198 -17.64 -3.91 -4.76
CA GLU A 198 -18.37 -2.63 -4.92
C GLU A 198 -18.25 -1.68 -3.72
N GLY A 199 -17.88 -2.16 -2.53
CA GLY A 199 -17.50 -1.35 -1.39
C GLY A 199 -16.26 -0.51 -1.62
N ASP A 200 -15.46 -0.89 -2.59
CA ASP A 200 -14.22 -0.22 -3.04
C ASP A 200 -14.42 1.06 -3.86
N ARG A 201 -15.58 1.64 -3.90
CA ARG A 201 -15.76 3.04 -4.36
C ARG A 201 -14.87 4.03 -3.62
N PHE A 202 -14.15 3.51 -2.65
CA PHE A 202 -13.26 4.18 -1.72
C PHE A 202 -12.13 4.93 -2.38
N MET A 203 -11.60 4.42 -3.47
CA MET A 203 -10.33 4.91 -3.99
C MET A 203 -10.36 4.98 -5.51
N GLY A 204 -11.08 5.94 -6.03
CA GLY A 204 -11.22 6.22 -7.46
C GLY A 204 -9.94 6.33 -8.28
N VAL A 205 -9.12 5.28 -8.34
CA VAL A 205 -7.98 5.20 -9.26
C VAL A 205 -8.29 4.19 -10.35
N THR A 206 -8.76 4.66 -11.49
CA THR A 206 -8.71 3.89 -12.73
C THR A 206 -7.36 4.13 -13.36
N VAL A 207 -6.59 3.07 -13.57
CA VAL A 207 -5.39 3.16 -14.42
C VAL A 207 -5.85 3.06 -15.86
N PRO A 208 -5.70 4.12 -16.68
CA PRO A 208 -6.15 4.09 -18.06
C PRO A 208 -5.28 3.18 -18.92
N ASN A 209 -5.84 2.75 -20.04
CA ASN A 209 -5.05 2.09 -21.07
C ASN A 209 -4.04 3.12 -21.65
N THR A 210 -2.77 2.95 -21.32
CA THR A 210 -1.67 3.86 -21.68
C THR A 210 -1.60 4.19 -23.17
N ARG A 211 -2.03 3.28 -24.05
CA ARG A 211 -2.08 3.53 -25.51
C ARG A 211 -3.08 4.61 -25.93
N LYS A 212 -4.20 4.77 -25.22
CA LYS A 212 -5.18 5.82 -25.51
C LYS A 212 -4.75 7.19 -25.01
N VAL A 213 -4.04 7.24 -23.87
CA VAL A 213 -3.59 8.50 -23.27
C VAL A 213 -2.51 9.15 -24.11
N ALA A 214 -1.52 8.37 -24.57
CA ALA A 214 -0.46 8.89 -25.43
C ALA A 214 -1.00 9.49 -26.75
N LYS A 215 -2.04 8.90 -27.35
CA LYS A 215 -2.67 9.44 -28.57
C LYS A 215 -3.48 10.71 -28.32
N SER A 216 -4.18 10.79 -27.16
CA SER A 216 -4.98 11.98 -26.82
C SER A 216 -4.12 13.18 -26.43
N ALA A 217 -2.97 12.95 -25.78
CA ALA A 217 -2.07 14.01 -25.35
C ALA A 217 -1.18 14.54 -26.49
N ALA A 218 -0.90 13.69 -27.50
CA ALA A 218 -0.07 14.09 -28.65
C ALA A 218 -0.80 14.91 -29.70
N GLY A 219 -2.09 15.21 -29.56
CA GLY A 219 -2.84 16.04 -30.51
C GLY A 219 -2.90 15.46 -31.93
N LEU A 220 -2.59 14.18 -32.11
CA LEU A 220 -2.60 13.53 -33.42
C LEU A 220 -4.04 13.12 -33.74
N SER A 221 -4.71 14.02 -34.53
CA SER A 221 -5.92 13.65 -35.25
C SER A 221 -5.58 12.53 -36.22
N SER A 222 -6.31 11.47 -36.17
CA SER A 222 -6.30 10.45 -37.22
C SER A 222 -7.12 10.97 -38.38
N ASP A 223 -6.47 11.37 -39.46
CA ASP A 223 -7.06 11.27 -40.79
C ASP A 223 -6.99 9.81 -41.25
#